data_8255cbaac7d9c73c6929fc61c577e36e
#
_entry.id   8255cbaac7d9c73c6929fc61c577e36e
#
_cell.length_a   1.000
_cell.length_b   1.000
_cell.length_c   1.000
_cell.angle_alpha   90.00
_cell.angle_beta   90.00
_cell.angle_gamma   90.00
#
_symmetry.space_group_name_H-M   'P 1'
#
loop_
_entity.id
_entity.type
_entity.pdbx_description
1 polymer ?
#
loop_
_entity_poly.entity_id
_entity_poly.type
_entity_poly.pdbx_seq_one_letter_code
_entity_poly.pdbx_strand_id
1 'polypeptide(L)'
;MTMQSSESTVTVTVPSVTPTIVKTASPTNTQPIKLNTLAEIAAMPVPESDLRQIAIRTSGHQNIPVTVSSHPSDHHPGDIITFSATNLDTDKQFFLAAEMVYAGPLVLFFAEPHLEVQREDVQPLLDNFQQIIIPTVRKFFGHEWSPGIDGDPRIYILYAEDLGNSVAGYYSSTDEYSRLAHEYSNEKEMFYLNADIISLDDPGLAGTLAHEFQHMIHWAHDSNEETWMNEGSSVLAELLTGHTPQRFDLAFGANPDVQLNAWSTSGGGSESVQHYGAAFLFLYYYLERFGETATRALVAHQDNGLAAMDAALQELNVIDPLSGNPVRTDTLFADWVVANYIGDTSWADGRFGYHEYSGAPYDIPIASLKCVSPISEMGVHQYAADYITVDCPNATSVSFSGAEEVHVVPTEAHSGDFMFWGNRQDSSDTTLTRQFDLTQVSTAHLSYWTWWQLEENYDYAYLMVSSNNGNSWQIIKTPSGTGEDLSGNNLGWGYHYNSGGASEPVWLQEHVDLSAFAGKQILVRFEYLTDAAINWPGILLDDISVPEIGYSEDFESGTGGWESHGWVRFDNVLPQRWLIQVIDRTEQSVRRVEAMNGSADIDLSNESTIVISALTPFTTEIAHYRLEMKLE
;
A
#
# COMPACT_ATOMS: atom_id res chain seq x y z
N MET A 1 -73.10 -12.57 -5.85
CA MET A 1 -72.79 -13.49 -4.76
C MET A 1 -71.75 -12.83 -3.88
N THR A 2 -72.20 -12.25 -2.84
CA THR A 2 -71.47 -11.53 -1.80
C THR A 2 -70.97 -12.55 -0.78
N MET A 3 -69.67 -12.55 -0.47
CA MET A 3 -69.16 -13.22 0.73
C MET A 3 -68.58 -12.17 1.66
N GLN A 4 -69.20 -12.12 2.85
CA GLN A 4 -68.78 -11.36 4.01
C GLN A 4 -67.52 -11.98 4.62
N SER A 5 -66.56 -11.16 4.98
CA SER A 5 -65.47 -11.47 5.88
C SER A 5 -65.83 -11.09 7.33
N SER A 6 -65.80 -12.06 8.22
CA SER A 6 -65.96 -11.87 9.66
C SER A 6 -64.64 -11.49 10.30
N GLU A 7 -64.55 -10.31 10.89
CA GLU A 7 -63.44 -9.92 11.79
C GLU A 7 -63.65 -10.56 13.17
N SER A 8 -62.64 -11.29 13.63
CA SER A 8 -62.56 -11.77 15.00
C SER A 8 -61.57 -10.91 15.79
N THR A 9 -62.11 -10.12 16.71
CA THR A 9 -61.34 -9.31 17.68
C THR A 9 -60.83 -10.24 18.79
N VAL A 10 -59.52 -10.37 18.92
CA VAL A 10 -58.87 -11.05 20.06
C VAL A 10 -58.49 -10.00 21.09
N THR A 11 -59.12 -10.05 22.25
CA THR A 11 -58.79 -9.22 23.41
C THR A 11 -57.67 -9.86 24.19
N VAL A 12 -56.45 -9.24 24.19
CA VAL A 12 -55.32 -9.67 24.99
C VAL A 12 -55.38 -8.95 26.34
N THR A 13 -55.58 -9.70 27.41
CA THR A 13 -55.46 -9.23 28.80
C THR A 13 -53.98 -9.29 29.22
N VAL A 14 -53.39 -8.15 29.55
CA VAL A 14 -52.02 -8.03 30.09
C VAL A 14 -52.08 -8.22 31.61
N PRO A 15 -51.34 -9.17 32.21
CA PRO A 15 -51.23 -9.27 33.65
C PRO A 15 -50.30 -8.20 34.23
N SER A 16 -50.77 -7.51 35.27
CA SER A 16 -50.01 -6.56 36.08
C SER A 16 -48.89 -7.31 36.84
N VAL A 17 -47.63 -6.97 36.54
CA VAL A 17 -46.47 -7.50 37.28
C VAL A 17 -45.97 -6.43 38.25
N THR A 18 -45.99 -6.73 39.52
CA THR A 18 -45.39 -5.94 40.59
C THR A 18 -43.88 -6.01 40.50
N PRO A 19 -43.13 -4.91 40.58
CA PRO A 19 -41.68 -4.97 40.48
C PRO A 19 -41.05 -5.55 41.75
N THR A 20 -40.40 -6.70 41.60
CA THR A 20 -39.53 -7.27 42.63
C THR A 20 -38.16 -6.61 42.53
N ILE A 21 -37.70 -5.95 43.58
CA ILE A 21 -36.37 -5.37 43.70
C ILE A 21 -35.36 -6.53 43.72
N VAL A 22 -34.65 -6.71 42.62
CA VAL A 22 -33.49 -7.61 42.54
C VAL A 22 -32.28 -6.85 43.08
N LYS A 23 -31.68 -7.37 44.14
CA LYS A 23 -30.38 -6.91 44.66
C LYS A 23 -29.36 -7.02 43.56
N THR A 24 -28.74 -5.89 43.20
CA THR A 24 -27.57 -5.82 42.31
C THR A 24 -26.43 -6.67 42.90
N ALA A 25 -26.03 -7.69 42.18
CA ALA A 25 -24.77 -8.37 42.44
C ALA A 25 -23.60 -7.40 42.22
N SER A 26 -22.60 -7.47 43.09
CA SER A 26 -21.33 -6.74 42.95
C SER A 26 -20.70 -7.01 41.59
N PRO A 27 -19.98 -6.06 41.00
CA PRO A 27 -19.33 -6.27 39.72
C PRO A 27 -18.34 -7.43 39.85
N THR A 28 -18.56 -8.45 39.06
CA THR A 28 -17.54 -9.48 38.77
C THR A 28 -16.38 -8.75 38.12
N ASN A 29 -15.19 -8.93 38.68
CA ASN A 29 -13.93 -8.48 38.13
C ASN A 29 -13.71 -9.21 36.78
N THR A 30 -14.29 -8.67 35.72
CA THR A 30 -13.93 -9.07 34.36
C THR A 30 -12.61 -8.40 34.08
N GLN A 31 -11.55 -9.20 33.97
CA GLN A 31 -10.31 -8.72 33.35
C GLN A 31 -10.69 -8.07 32.01
N PRO A 32 -10.14 -6.91 31.66
CA PRO A 32 -10.38 -6.32 30.36
C PRO A 32 -10.05 -7.37 29.30
N ILE A 33 -10.94 -7.56 28.35
CA ILE A 33 -10.66 -8.40 27.16
C ILE A 33 -9.53 -7.68 26.46
N LYS A 34 -8.32 -8.28 26.48
CA LYS A 34 -7.16 -7.74 25.73
C LYS A 34 -7.57 -7.72 24.26
N LEU A 35 -7.65 -6.54 23.67
CA LEU A 35 -7.93 -6.38 22.25
C LEU A 35 -6.84 -7.11 21.47
N ASN A 36 -7.19 -7.78 20.40
CA ASN A 36 -6.22 -8.41 19.51
C ASN A 36 -6.01 -7.48 18.32
N THR A 37 -5.10 -6.53 18.45
CA THR A 37 -4.77 -5.52 17.42
C THR A 37 -4.53 -6.15 16.05
N LEU A 38 -3.79 -7.26 15.96
CA LEU A 38 -3.58 -7.97 14.70
C LEU A 38 -4.90 -8.42 14.05
N ALA A 39 -5.83 -8.95 14.85
CA ALA A 39 -7.12 -9.42 14.33
C ALA A 39 -8.04 -8.25 13.95
N GLU A 40 -8.01 -7.14 14.69
CA GLU A 40 -8.80 -5.95 14.38
C GLU A 40 -8.33 -5.29 13.06
N ILE A 41 -7.01 -5.16 12.87
CA ILE A 41 -6.45 -4.62 11.63
C ILE A 41 -6.79 -5.56 10.45
N ALA A 42 -6.53 -6.86 10.60
CA ALA A 42 -6.78 -7.84 9.53
C ALA A 42 -8.27 -7.99 9.16
N ALA A 43 -9.19 -7.65 10.07
CA ALA A 43 -10.63 -7.70 9.82
C ALA A 43 -11.21 -6.39 9.26
N MET A 44 -10.45 -5.29 9.30
CA MET A 44 -10.90 -3.97 8.84
C MET A 44 -10.61 -3.79 7.36
N PRO A 45 -11.61 -3.80 6.47
CA PRO A 45 -11.38 -3.48 5.07
C PRO A 45 -10.98 -2.01 4.93
N VAL A 46 -9.97 -1.74 4.13
CA VAL A 46 -9.55 -0.38 3.78
C VAL A 46 -10.26 0.00 2.48
N PRO A 47 -11.12 1.04 2.50
CA PRO A 47 -11.85 1.45 1.29
C PRO A 47 -10.91 2.06 0.26
N GLU A 48 -11.11 1.68 -0.99
CA GLU A 48 -10.46 2.29 -2.15
C GLU A 48 -10.87 3.76 -2.34
N SER A 49 -9.95 4.59 -2.78
CA SER A 49 -10.17 5.99 -3.11
C SER A 49 -10.81 6.15 -4.50
N ASP A 50 -11.93 6.85 -4.58
CA ASP A 50 -12.56 7.29 -5.84
C ASP A 50 -12.62 8.81 -5.87
N LEU A 51 -11.68 9.45 -6.57
CA LEU A 51 -11.58 10.93 -6.68
C LEU A 51 -12.89 11.55 -7.18
N ARG A 52 -13.64 10.86 -8.03
CA ARG A 52 -14.93 11.32 -8.51
C ARG A 52 -15.97 11.40 -7.38
N GLN A 53 -16.06 10.37 -6.53
CA GLN A 53 -16.97 10.35 -5.39
C GLN A 53 -16.55 11.36 -4.33
N ILE A 54 -15.26 11.51 -4.12
CA ILE A 54 -14.69 12.51 -3.22
C ILE A 54 -15.09 13.92 -3.70
N ALA A 55 -14.87 14.23 -4.95
CA ALA A 55 -15.23 15.53 -5.53
C ALA A 55 -16.74 15.80 -5.47
N ILE A 56 -17.61 14.81 -5.73
CA ILE A 56 -19.07 14.94 -5.61
C ILE A 56 -19.48 15.38 -4.19
N ARG A 57 -18.88 14.80 -3.15
CA ARG A 57 -19.26 15.11 -1.76
C ARG A 57 -18.59 16.36 -1.19
N THR A 58 -17.46 16.81 -1.77
CA THR A 58 -16.66 17.94 -1.24
C THR A 58 -16.82 19.22 -2.06
N SER A 59 -16.79 19.14 -3.39
CA SER A 59 -16.80 20.33 -4.27
C SER A 59 -18.20 20.87 -4.61
N GLY A 60 -19.25 20.08 -4.32
CA GLY A 60 -20.63 20.43 -4.68
C GLY A 60 -21.01 20.13 -6.14
N HIS A 61 -20.13 19.55 -6.94
CA HIS A 61 -20.44 19.03 -8.26
C HIS A 61 -21.27 17.75 -8.15
N GLN A 62 -22.54 17.78 -8.54
CA GLN A 62 -23.43 16.62 -8.39
C GLN A 62 -23.32 15.59 -9.52
N ASN A 63 -22.77 15.95 -10.64
CA ASN A 63 -22.69 15.12 -11.85
C ASN A 63 -21.30 15.22 -12.48
N ILE A 64 -20.35 14.49 -11.93
CA ILE A 64 -19.04 14.32 -12.55
C ILE A 64 -19.12 13.11 -13.48
N PRO A 65 -18.86 13.25 -14.79
CA PRO A 65 -18.95 12.13 -15.73
C PRO A 65 -17.83 11.11 -15.49
N VAL A 66 -18.11 9.84 -15.73
CA VAL A 66 -17.09 8.79 -15.79
C VAL A 66 -16.28 8.89 -17.08
N THR A 67 -16.92 9.28 -18.18
CA THR A 67 -16.28 9.51 -19.49
C THR A 67 -16.63 10.89 -19.98
N VAL A 68 -15.64 11.62 -20.47
CA VAL A 68 -15.80 13.02 -20.93
C VAL A 68 -16.13 13.11 -22.42
N SER A 69 -15.86 12.05 -23.19
CA SER A 69 -16.21 11.92 -24.59
C SER A 69 -16.71 10.50 -24.89
N SER A 70 -17.50 10.37 -25.93
CA SER A 70 -17.96 9.07 -26.48
C SER A 70 -17.36 8.76 -27.86
N HIS A 71 -16.43 9.57 -28.32
CA HIS A 71 -15.83 9.43 -29.65
C HIS A 71 -14.33 9.66 -29.55
N PRO A 72 -13.53 8.90 -30.31
CA PRO A 72 -12.09 9.12 -30.43
C PRO A 72 -11.76 10.56 -30.82
N SER A 73 -10.58 11.02 -30.38
CA SER A 73 -10.06 12.34 -30.76
C SER A 73 -9.79 12.43 -32.27
N ASP A 74 -10.06 13.59 -32.87
CA ASP A 74 -9.79 13.89 -34.28
C ASP A 74 -8.45 14.65 -34.45
N HIS A 75 -7.44 14.27 -33.67
CA HIS A 75 -6.11 14.88 -33.76
C HIS A 75 -5.28 14.27 -34.89
N HIS A 76 -4.52 15.15 -35.56
CA HIS A 76 -3.64 14.81 -36.68
C HIS A 76 -2.21 15.24 -36.41
N PRO A 77 -1.19 14.57 -37.00
CA PRO A 77 0.18 15.03 -36.93
C PRO A 77 0.32 16.54 -37.32
N GLY A 78 1.00 17.29 -36.46
CA GLY A 78 1.13 18.75 -36.55
C GLY A 78 0.17 19.54 -35.66
N ASP A 79 -0.86 18.91 -35.07
CA ASP A 79 -1.72 19.55 -34.08
C ASP A 79 -0.97 19.78 -32.78
N ILE A 80 -1.14 20.96 -32.18
CA ILE A 80 -0.55 21.31 -30.89
C ILE A 80 -1.66 21.33 -29.83
N ILE A 81 -1.49 20.59 -28.76
CA ILE A 81 -2.41 20.59 -27.62
C ILE A 81 -1.65 20.88 -26.32
N THR A 82 -2.39 21.29 -25.29
CA THR A 82 -1.82 21.57 -23.97
C THR A 82 -2.02 20.37 -23.07
N PHE A 83 -0.95 19.97 -22.39
CA PHE A 83 -0.95 18.95 -21.35
C PHE A 83 -0.63 19.57 -20.00
N SER A 84 -1.14 18.96 -18.95
CA SER A 84 -0.65 19.11 -17.59
C SER A 84 0.42 18.05 -17.34
N ALA A 85 1.48 18.37 -16.62
CA ALA A 85 2.51 17.44 -16.20
C ALA A 85 2.99 17.78 -14.78
N THR A 86 3.60 16.82 -14.10
CA THR A 86 4.17 16.99 -12.77
C THR A 86 5.68 16.91 -12.84
N ASN A 87 6.36 17.86 -12.20
CA ASN A 87 7.79 17.71 -11.90
C ASN A 87 7.93 16.93 -10.59
N LEU A 88 8.34 15.67 -10.68
CA LEU A 88 8.38 14.72 -9.55
C LEU A 88 9.48 15.01 -8.51
N ASP A 89 10.44 15.91 -8.80
CA ASP A 89 11.42 16.35 -7.80
C ASP A 89 10.89 17.50 -6.93
N THR A 90 9.87 18.23 -7.40
CA THR A 90 9.32 19.42 -6.74
C THR A 90 7.83 19.37 -6.47
N ASP A 91 7.17 18.28 -6.84
CA ASP A 91 5.74 18.00 -6.72
C ASP A 91 4.84 19.04 -7.41
N LYS A 92 5.41 19.81 -8.36
CA LYS A 92 4.69 20.92 -8.97
C LYS A 92 4.06 20.54 -10.29
N GLN A 93 2.79 20.87 -10.37
CA GLN A 93 2.03 20.85 -11.62
C GLN A 93 2.43 22.02 -12.53
N PHE A 94 2.56 21.76 -13.82
CA PHE A 94 2.77 22.78 -14.84
C PHE A 94 2.07 22.40 -16.14
N PHE A 95 1.86 23.42 -17.01
CA PHE A 95 1.25 23.19 -18.31
C PHE A 95 2.28 23.40 -19.42
N LEU A 96 2.27 22.52 -20.40
CA LEU A 96 3.13 22.58 -21.57
C LEU A 96 2.34 22.35 -22.86
N ALA A 97 2.85 22.85 -23.99
CA ALA A 97 2.30 22.60 -25.30
C ALA A 97 3.12 21.53 -26.01
N ALA A 98 2.47 20.51 -26.57
CA ALA A 98 3.13 19.47 -27.34
C ALA A 98 2.46 19.26 -28.70
N GLU A 99 3.29 19.01 -29.71
CA GLU A 99 2.88 18.75 -31.09
C GLU A 99 2.72 17.24 -31.29
N MET A 100 1.64 16.82 -31.95
CA MET A 100 1.48 15.44 -32.37
C MET A 100 2.47 15.10 -33.48
N VAL A 101 3.41 14.22 -33.18
CA VAL A 101 4.43 13.72 -34.12
C VAL A 101 3.96 12.44 -34.84
N TYR A 102 3.19 11.59 -34.13
CA TYR A 102 2.75 10.31 -34.67
C TYR A 102 1.32 9.98 -34.27
N ALA A 103 0.56 9.42 -35.23
CA ALA A 103 -0.74 8.83 -35.00
C ALA A 103 -0.75 7.40 -35.59
N GLY A 104 -0.89 6.41 -34.70
CA GLY A 104 -1.00 5.00 -35.01
C GLY A 104 -2.38 4.42 -34.68
N PRO A 105 -2.57 3.11 -34.90
CA PRO A 105 -3.85 2.47 -34.60
C PRO A 105 -4.10 2.28 -33.09
N LEU A 106 -3.05 2.22 -32.25
CA LEU A 106 -3.15 1.99 -30.80
C LEU A 106 -2.47 3.08 -29.98
N VAL A 107 -1.74 4.03 -30.61
CA VAL A 107 -0.96 5.03 -29.89
C VAL A 107 -0.93 6.35 -30.62
N LEU A 108 -0.95 7.45 -29.85
CA LEU A 108 -0.69 8.81 -30.27
C LEU A 108 0.57 9.31 -29.53
N PHE A 109 1.51 9.91 -30.25
CA PHE A 109 2.75 10.41 -29.66
C PHE A 109 2.88 11.91 -29.86
N PHE A 110 3.11 12.61 -28.74
CA PHE A 110 3.29 14.06 -28.67
C PHE A 110 4.68 14.40 -28.13
N ALA A 111 5.28 15.44 -28.64
CA ALA A 111 6.54 15.97 -28.13
C ALA A 111 6.49 17.50 -28.05
N GLU A 112 7.26 18.08 -27.15
CA GLU A 112 7.43 19.53 -27.11
C GLU A 112 8.08 20.02 -28.42
N PRO A 113 7.55 21.11 -29.05
CA PRO A 113 7.98 21.53 -30.38
C PRO A 113 9.48 21.86 -30.47
N HIS A 114 10.09 22.34 -29.38
CA HIS A 114 11.52 22.69 -29.37
C HIS A 114 12.47 21.50 -29.39
N LEU A 115 11.98 20.28 -29.11
CA LEU A 115 12.75 19.04 -29.19
C LEU A 115 12.93 18.59 -30.65
N GLU A 116 12.23 19.21 -31.61
CA GLU A 116 12.33 18.99 -33.06
C GLU A 116 12.18 17.49 -33.46
N VAL A 117 11.41 16.70 -32.68
CA VAL A 117 11.21 15.27 -32.90
C VAL A 117 10.48 15.01 -34.21
N GLN A 118 11.02 14.09 -35.02
CA GLN A 118 10.41 13.70 -36.30
C GLN A 118 9.75 12.31 -36.15
N ARG A 119 8.78 12.02 -37.02
CA ARG A 119 8.10 10.73 -37.06
C ARG A 119 9.07 9.55 -37.15
N GLU A 120 10.14 9.71 -37.92
CA GLU A 120 11.17 8.68 -38.15
C GLU A 120 11.94 8.33 -36.86
N ASP A 121 12.05 9.28 -35.93
CA ASP A 121 12.76 9.09 -34.65
C ASP A 121 11.97 8.20 -33.71
N VAL A 122 10.63 8.27 -33.74
CA VAL A 122 9.73 7.53 -32.84
C VAL A 122 9.16 6.25 -33.45
N GLN A 123 9.17 6.11 -34.76
CA GLN A 123 8.54 4.99 -35.47
C GLN A 123 9.00 3.61 -34.99
N PRO A 124 10.33 3.34 -34.83
CA PRO A 124 10.78 2.04 -34.37
C PRO A 124 10.29 1.69 -32.95
N LEU A 125 10.31 2.66 -32.05
CA LEU A 125 9.83 2.51 -30.67
C LEU A 125 8.34 2.19 -30.66
N LEU A 126 7.53 2.96 -31.38
CA LEU A 126 6.08 2.81 -31.42
C LEU A 126 5.61 1.55 -32.18
N ASP A 127 6.38 1.10 -33.15
CA ASP A 127 6.15 -0.19 -33.80
C ASP A 127 6.40 -1.35 -32.83
N ASN A 128 7.48 -1.28 -32.03
CA ASN A 128 7.76 -2.26 -30.97
C ASN A 128 6.65 -2.21 -29.89
N PHE A 129 6.26 -1.04 -29.44
CA PHE A 129 5.20 -0.87 -28.44
C PHE A 129 3.89 -1.52 -28.91
N GLN A 130 3.43 -1.22 -30.12
CA GLN A 130 2.17 -1.73 -30.67
C GLN A 130 2.20 -3.23 -31.03
N GLN A 131 3.35 -3.75 -31.50
CA GLN A 131 3.42 -5.12 -32.04
C GLN A 131 3.93 -6.15 -31.04
N ILE A 132 4.71 -5.73 -30.04
CA ILE A 132 5.33 -6.62 -29.04
C ILE A 132 4.83 -6.30 -27.63
N ILE A 133 4.97 -5.04 -27.16
CA ILE A 133 4.71 -4.69 -25.76
C ILE A 133 3.22 -4.82 -25.45
N ILE A 134 2.36 -4.07 -26.13
CA ILE A 134 0.91 -4.12 -25.88
C ILE A 134 0.34 -5.55 -25.89
N PRO A 135 0.55 -6.39 -26.93
CA PRO A 135 -0.01 -7.72 -26.93
C PRO A 135 0.58 -8.66 -25.88
N THR A 136 1.86 -8.49 -25.51
CA THR A 136 2.50 -9.31 -24.49
C THR A 136 1.99 -8.96 -23.09
N VAL A 137 1.98 -7.68 -22.74
CA VAL A 137 1.54 -7.19 -21.43
C VAL A 137 0.05 -7.48 -21.24
N ARG A 138 -0.80 -7.19 -22.24
CA ARG A 138 -2.23 -7.54 -22.20
C ARG A 138 -2.48 -9.05 -22.05
N LYS A 139 -1.73 -9.87 -22.77
CA LYS A 139 -1.86 -11.33 -22.65
C LYS A 139 -1.56 -11.80 -21.24
N PHE A 140 -0.60 -11.16 -20.57
CA PHE A 140 -0.05 -11.62 -19.31
C PHE A 140 -0.77 -11.00 -18.10
N PHE A 141 -1.06 -9.68 -18.13
CA PHE A 141 -1.60 -8.95 -16.97
C PHE A 141 -3.09 -8.56 -17.12
N GLY A 142 -3.67 -8.65 -18.30
CA GLY A 142 -5.04 -8.21 -18.56
C GLY A 142 -5.10 -6.99 -19.48
N HIS A 143 -6.13 -6.18 -19.35
CA HIS A 143 -6.35 -5.04 -20.24
C HIS A 143 -6.52 -3.75 -19.44
N GLU A 144 -5.97 -2.66 -19.96
CA GLU A 144 -6.25 -1.31 -19.51
C GLU A 144 -7.73 -0.94 -19.73
N TRP A 145 -8.17 0.14 -19.10
CA TRP A 145 -9.50 0.67 -19.35
C TRP A 145 -9.61 1.20 -20.79
N SER A 146 -10.51 0.62 -21.59
CA SER A 146 -10.68 0.98 -23.00
C SER A 146 -12.17 1.00 -23.36
N PRO A 147 -12.69 1.99 -24.11
CA PRO A 147 -11.96 3.06 -24.81
C PRO A 147 -11.53 4.24 -23.92
N GLY A 148 -11.63 4.13 -22.60
CA GLY A 148 -11.13 5.08 -21.62
C GLY A 148 -12.02 6.31 -21.39
N ILE A 149 -11.47 7.28 -20.67
CA ILE A 149 -12.20 8.47 -20.24
C ILE A 149 -12.60 9.37 -21.42
N ASP A 150 -11.74 9.49 -22.44
CA ASP A 150 -11.98 10.35 -23.61
C ASP A 150 -12.68 9.60 -24.77
N GLY A 151 -12.98 8.30 -24.61
CA GLY A 151 -13.61 7.49 -25.63
C GLY A 151 -12.69 7.14 -26.81
N ASP A 152 -11.38 7.33 -26.65
CA ASP A 152 -10.35 6.99 -27.64
C ASP A 152 -9.57 5.75 -27.18
N PRO A 153 -9.61 4.61 -27.89
CA PRO A 153 -8.90 3.42 -27.46
C PRO A 153 -7.36 3.50 -27.65
N ARG A 154 -6.84 4.63 -28.09
CA ARG A 154 -5.42 4.85 -28.30
C ARG A 154 -4.78 5.46 -27.04
N ILE A 155 -3.63 4.94 -26.68
CA ILE A 155 -2.81 5.46 -25.57
C ILE A 155 -2.05 6.69 -26.04
N TYR A 156 -2.05 7.74 -25.24
CA TYR A 156 -1.27 8.94 -25.49
C TYR A 156 0.11 8.78 -24.84
N ILE A 157 1.17 9.19 -25.55
CA ILE A 157 2.54 9.25 -25.02
C ILE A 157 3.01 10.68 -25.18
N LEU A 158 3.40 11.31 -24.09
CA LEU A 158 3.97 12.66 -24.05
C LEU A 158 5.47 12.58 -23.76
N TYR A 159 6.29 13.12 -24.67
CA TYR A 159 7.73 13.25 -24.50
C TYR A 159 8.05 14.72 -24.22
N ALA A 160 8.49 15.00 -22.98
CA ALA A 160 8.64 16.36 -22.47
C ALA A 160 9.85 16.50 -21.55
N GLU A 161 10.32 17.73 -21.38
CA GLU A 161 11.34 18.12 -20.40
C GLU A 161 10.71 18.54 -19.06
N ASP A 162 11.53 18.80 -18.05
CA ASP A 162 11.15 19.29 -16.72
C ASP A 162 10.27 18.32 -15.89
N LEU A 163 10.26 17.02 -16.20
CA LEU A 163 9.51 16.02 -15.44
C LEU A 163 10.21 15.57 -14.13
N GLY A 164 11.40 16.09 -13.84
CA GLY A 164 12.25 15.74 -12.71
C GLY A 164 13.49 14.95 -13.14
N ASN A 165 14.42 14.70 -12.23
CA ASN A 165 15.68 14.01 -12.53
C ASN A 165 15.70 12.54 -12.06
N SER A 166 14.65 12.11 -11.36
CA SER A 166 14.58 10.79 -10.72
C SER A 166 13.93 9.71 -11.59
N VAL A 167 13.22 10.09 -12.67
CA VAL A 167 12.39 9.17 -13.48
C VAL A 167 12.66 9.29 -14.98
N ALA A 168 12.67 8.15 -15.67
CA ALA A 168 12.72 8.09 -17.14
C ALA A 168 11.33 8.28 -17.79
N GLY A 169 10.27 7.98 -17.05
CA GLY A 169 8.89 8.16 -17.42
C GLY A 169 7.98 7.90 -16.22
N TYR A 170 6.69 8.13 -16.37
CA TYR A 170 5.68 7.77 -15.38
C TYR A 170 4.29 7.63 -16.01
N TYR A 171 3.44 6.88 -15.34
CA TYR A 171 1.98 6.82 -15.51
C TYR A 171 1.32 7.58 -14.36
N SER A 172 0.20 8.25 -14.62
CA SER A 172 -0.61 8.91 -13.60
C SER A 172 -2.09 8.53 -13.76
N SER A 173 -2.62 7.79 -12.79
CA SER A 173 -4.02 7.39 -12.77
C SER A 173 -4.99 8.57 -12.67
N THR A 174 -4.54 9.74 -12.19
CA THR A 174 -5.36 10.96 -12.10
C THR A 174 -5.79 11.47 -13.48
N ASP A 175 -5.04 11.11 -14.55
CA ASP A 175 -5.41 11.46 -15.92
C ASP A 175 -6.63 10.71 -16.45
N GLU A 176 -6.99 9.62 -15.82
CA GLU A 176 -8.19 8.83 -16.14
C GLU A 176 -9.45 9.32 -15.39
N TYR A 177 -9.37 10.47 -14.71
CA TYR A 177 -10.51 11.15 -14.11
C TYR A 177 -10.89 12.43 -14.89
N SER A 178 -12.16 12.86 -14.75
CA SER A 178 -12.58 14.17 -15.25
C SER A 178 -11.89 15.28 -14.48
N ARG A 179 -11.57 16.39 -15.16
CA ARG A 179 -11.07 17.64 -14.54
C ARG A 179 -11.99 18.20 -13.46
N LEU A 180 -13.24 17.77 -13.40
CA LEU A 180 -14.14 18.10 -12.29
C LEU A 180 -13.83 17.30 -11.03
N ALA A 181 -13.12 16.18 -11.14
CA ALA A 181 -12.64 15.38 -10.02
C ALA A 181 -11.20 15.76 -9.65
N HIS A 182 -10.33 15.95 -10.63
CA HIS A 182 -8.94 16.37 -10.44
C HIS A 182 -8.57 17.42 -11.48
N GLU A 183 -8.28 18.66 -11.07
CA GLU A 183 -8.17 19.81 -11.98
C GLU A 183 -7.02 19.73 -12.99
N TYR A 184 -5.95 19.00 -12.65
CA TYR A 184 -4.77 18.80 -13.50
C TYR A 184 -4.85 17.58 -14.41
N SER A 185 -5.92 16.79 -14.34
CA SER A 185 -6.14 15.65 -15.23
C SER A 185 -6.06 16.05 -16.70
N ASN A 186 -5.41 15.23 -17.51
CA ASN A 186 -5.44 15.38 -18.97
C ASN A 186 -6.69 14.75 -19.59
N GLU A 187 -7.49 14.01 -18.83
CA GLU A 187 -8.67 13.27 -19.29
C GLU A 187 -8.31 12.29 -20.42
N LYS A 188 -7.26 11.47 -20.20
CA LYS A 188 -6.66 10.55 -21.17
C LYS A 188 -5.98 9.35 -20.50
N GLU A 189 -5.96 8.21 -21.19
CA GLU A 189 -5.05 7.10 -20.90
C GLU A 189 -3.67 7.44 -21.49
N MET A 190 -2.69 7.77 -20.63
CA MET A 190 -1.43 8.32 -21.12
C MET A 190 -0.20 7.97 -20.26
N PHE A 191 0.97 8.08 -20.89
CA PHE A 191 2.29 8.02 -20.26
C PHE A 191 3.09 9.29 -20.52
N TYR A 192 4.03 9.54 -19.63
CA TYR A 192 5.00 10.62 -19.74
C TYR A 192 6.39 10.01 -19.90
N LEU A 193 7.17 10.51 -20.84
CA LEU A 193 8.56 10.15 -21.07
C LEU A 193 9.44 11.39 -20.89
N ASN A 194 10.48 11.25 -20.09
CA ASN A 194 11.33 12.37 -19.68
C ASN A 194 12.48 12.60 -20.68
N ALA A 195 12.38 13.66 -21.47
CA ALA A 195 13.35 14.02 -22.48
C ALA A 195 14.73 14.43 -21.90
N ASP A 196 14.76 14.90 -20.64
CA ASP A 196 16.02 15.24 -19.96
C ASP A 196 16.83 14.01 -19.55
N ILE A 197 16.17 12.84 -19.38
CA ILE A 197 16.79 11.63 -18.83
C ILE A 197 17.02 10.57 -19.88
N ILE A 198 16.06 10.37 -20.81
CA ILE A 198 16.12 9.27 -21.76
C ILE A 198 15.90 9.76 -23.19
N SER A 199 16.81 9.44 -24.09
CA SER A 199 16.69 9.78 -25.51
C SER A 199 15.83 8.74 -26.25
N LEU A 200 15.23 9.15 -27.36
CA LEU A 200 14.33 8.31 -28.18
C LEU A 200 15.02 7.08 -28.79
N ASP A 201 16.34 7.08 -28.91
CA ASP A 201 17.15 5.98 -29.40
C ASP A 201 17.76 5.11 -28.28
N ASP A 202 17.42 5.42 -27.01
CA ASP A 202 17.88 4.61 -25.88
C ASP A 202 17.18 3.24 -25.88
N PRO A 203 17.93 2.13 -25.82
CA PRO A 203 17.36 0.79 -25.79
C PRO A 203 16.46 0.51 -24.57
N GLY A 204 16.66 1.25 -23.46
CA GLY A 204 15.86 1.12 -22.24
C GLY A 204 14.46 1.70 -22.36
N LEU A 205 14.24 2.66 -23.29
CA LEU A 205 12.97 3.37 -23.41
C LEU A 205 11.76 2.45 -23.68
N ALA A 206 11.96 1.40 -24.46
CA ALA A 206 10.91 0.40 -24.71
C ALA A 206 10.59 -0.42 -23.45
N GLY A 207 11.58 -0.65 -22.57
CA GLY A 207 11.38 -1.23 -21.24
C GLY A 207 10.51 -0.30 -20.37
N THR A 208 10.85 0.99 -20.32
CA THR A 208 10.04 2.00 -19.62
C THR A 208 8.58 1.99 -20.09
N LEU A 209 8.33 1.94 -21.41
CA LEU A 209 6.96 1.84 -21.93
C LEU A 209 6.23 0.56 -21.50
N ALA A 210 6.94 -0.56 -21.36
CA ALA A 210 6.34 -1.81 -20.87
C ALA A 210 6.00 -1.70 -19.38
N HIS A 211 6.85 -1.04 -18.60
CA HIS A 211 6.70 -0.73 -17.19
C HIS A 211 5.44 0.13 -16.95
N GLU A 212 5.38 1.30 -17.59
CA GLU A 212 4.24 2.23 -17.44
C GLU A 212 2.91 1.63 -17.93
N PHE A 213 2.97 0.81 -18.99
CA PHE A 213 1.77 0.15 -19.48
C PHE A 213 1.26 -0.94 -18.51
N GLN A 214 2.14 -1.57 -17.77
CA GLN A 214 1.72 -2.50 -16.72
C GLN A 214 1.02 -1.76 -15.58
N HIS A 215 1.51 -0.61 -15.14
CA HIS A 215 0.82 0.25 -14.16
C HIS A 215 -0.60 0.61 -14.60
N MET A 216 -0.78 1.05 -15.84
CA MET A 216 -2.11 1.37 -16.40
C MET A 216 -3.05 0.17 -16.37
N ILE A 217 -2.56 -1.02 -16.69
CA ILE A 217 -3.36 -2.26 -16.64
C ILE A 217 -3.69 -2.62 -15.19
N HIS A 218 -2.72 -2.54 -14.29
CA HIS A 218 -2.92 -2.89 -12.88
C HIS A 218 -3.98 -1.98 -12.26
N TRP A 219 -3.85 -0.67 -12.45
CA TRP A 219 -4.83 0.30 -11.98
C TRP A 219 -6.25 0.04 -12.51
N ALA A 220 -6.40 -0.41 -13.75
CA ALA A 220 -7.70 -0.75 -14.32
C ALA A 220 -8.34 -2.01 -13.71
N HIS A 221 -7.57 -2.86 -13.04
CA HIS A 221 -8.04 -4.09 -12.41
C HIS A 221 -8.13 -3.98 -10.89
N ASP A 222 -7.15 -3.36 -10.28
CA ASP A 222 -6.99 -3.15 -8.85
C ASP A 222 -6.24 -1.82 -8.64
N SER A 223 -6.97 -0.76 -8.35
CA SER A 223 -6.44 0.61 -8.30
C SER A 223 -5.73 0.94 -6.99
N ASN A 224 -5.85 0.09 -5.97
CA ASN A 224 -5.25 0.28 -4.65
C ASN A 224 -4.26 -0.82 -4.25
N GLU A 225 -3.69 -1.54 -5.22
CA GLU A 225 -2.64 -2.52 -4.96
C GLU A 225 -1.41 -1.89 -4.30
N GLU A 226 -0.78 -2.61 -3.37
CA GLU A 226 0.43 -2.17 -2.67
C GLU A 226 1.58 -1.86 -3.65
N THR A 227 2.27 -0.74 -3.47
CA THR A 227 3.34 -0.25 -4.35
C THR A 227 4.37 -1.34 -4.69
N TRP A 228 4.82 -2.15 -3.72
CA TRP A 228 5.83 -3.18 -3.98
C TRP A 228 5.38 -4.23 -5.00
N MET A 229 4.09 -4.60 -4.98
CA MET A 229 3.54 -5.57 -5.94
C MET A 229 3.31 -4.93 -7.30
N ASN A 230 2.84 -3.70 -7.32
CA ASN A 230 2.65 -2.92 -8.53
C ASN A 230 3.99 -2.72 -9.26
N GLU A 231 5.01 -2.20 -8.58
CA GLU A 231 6.36 -1.99 -9.14
C GLU A 231 7.06 -3.29 -9.55
N GLY A 232 6.95 -4.33 -8.72
CA GLY A 232 7.52 -5.64 -9.06
C GLY A 232 6.90 -6.25 -10.32
N SER A 233 5.59 -6.04 -10.54
CA SER A 233 4.87 -6.46 -11.74
C SER A 233 5.30 -5.67 -12.97
N SER A 234 5.57 -4.39 -12.82
CA SER A 234 6.03 -3.51 -13.90
C SER A 234 7.45 -3.87 -14.36
N VAL A 235 8.37 -4.16 -13.43
CA VAL A 235 9.71 -4.69 -13.79
C VAL A 235 9.60 -6.08 -14.44
N LEU A 236 8.65 -6.91 -14.00
CA LEU A 236 8.37 -8.20 -14.63
C LEU A 236 7.88 -8.02 -16.08
N ALA A 237 7.07 -7.00 -16.36
CA ALA A 237 6.60 -6.69 -17.71
C ALA A 237 7.76 -6.30 -18.66
N GLU A 238 8.77 -5.57 -18.18
CA GLU A 238 9.98 -5.30 -18.95
C GLU A 238 10.65 -6.60 -19.40
N LEU A 239 10.85 -7.53 -18.47
CA LEU A 239 11.48 -8.83 -18.77
C LEU A 239 10.66 -9.65 -19.76
N LEU A 240 9.35 -9.75 -19.55
CA LEU A 240 8.44 -10.53 -20.40
C LEU A 240 8.33 -10.01 -21.83
N THR A 241 8.56 -8.71 -22.03
CA THR A 241 8.58 -8.08 -23.36
C THR A 241 9.96 -8.15 -24.05
N GLY A 242 10.93 -8.81 -23.42
CA GLY A 242 12.27 -9.03 -23.95
C GLY A 242 13.25 -7.90 -23.70
N HIS A 243 12.89 -6.96 -22.83
CA HIS A 243 13.81 -5.91 -22.37
C HIS A 243 14.56 -6.40 -21.13
N THR A 244 15.78 -5.95 -20.96
CA THR A 244 16.59 -6.28 -19.77
C THR A 244 16.31 -5.21 -18.71
N PRO A 245 15.64 -5.55 -17.61
CA PRO A 245 15.45 -4.62 -16.52
C PRO A 245 16.80 -4.10 -16.00
N GLN A 246 16.77 -2.95 -15.35
CA GLN A 246 17.92 -2.51 -14.57
C GLN A 246 18.29 -3.59 -13.56
N ARG A 247 19.59 -3.68 -13.21
CA ARG A 247 20.10 -4.74 -12.32
C ARG A 247 19.70 -4.48 -10.85
N PHE A 248 18.39 -4.30 -10.62
CA PHE A 248 17.78 -4.18 -9.29
C PHE A 248 18.04 -5.41 -8.42
N ASP A 249 18.09 -6.59 -9.04
CA ASP A 249 18.45 -7.85 -8.41
C ASP A 249 19.82 -7.82 -7.71
N LEU A 250 20.81 -7.13 -8.28
CA LEU A 250 22.11 -6.97 -7.65
C LEU A 250 22.08 -6.03 -6.45
N ALA A 251 21.28 -4.98 -6.52
CA ALA A 251 21.12 -4.05 -5.40
C ALA A 251 20.46 -4.74 -4.20
N PHE A 252 19.42 -5.53 -4.43
CA PHE A 252 18.80 -6.37 -3.41
C PHE A 252 19.78 -7.41 -2.88
N GLY A 253 20.49 -8.14 -3.75
CA GLY A 253 21.48 -9.14 -3.34
C GLY A 253 22.58 -8.57 -2.46
N ALA A 254 22.97 -7.31 -2.67
CA ALA A 254 23.94 -6.61 -1.83
C ALA A 254 23.40 -6.20 -0.46
N ASN A 255 22.09 -6.08 -0.30
CA ASN A 255 21.41 -5.74 0.94
C ASN A 255 20.05 -6.47 1.04
N PRO A 256 20.02 -7.74 1.43
CA PRO A 256 18.79 -8.55 1.46
C PRO A 256 17.88 -8.27 2.66
N ASP A 257 18.35 -7.49 3.65
CA ASP A 257 17.53 -7.01 4.77
C ASP A 257 16.71 -5.78 4.33
N VAL A 258 15.83 -6.01 3.34
CA VAL A 258 14.85 -5.04 2.81
C VAL A 258 13.47 -5.62 2.97
N GLN A 259 12.57 -4.87 3.59
CA GLN A 259 11.19 -5.31 3.77
C GLN A 259 10.49 -5.46 2.41
N LEU A 260 10.07 -6.68 2.08
CA LEU A 260 9.43 -7.00 0.80
C LEU A 260 8.10 -6.25 0.63
N ASN A 261 7.25 -6.29 1.65
CA ASN A 261 5.89 -5.74 1.63
C ASN A 261 5.80 -4.30 2.16
N ALA A 262 6.84 -3.52 1.96
CA ALA A 262 6.85 -2.08 2.20
C ALA A 262 7.68 -1.39 1.12
N TRP A 263 7.44 -0.11 0.92
CA TRP A 263 8.22 0.70 -0.02
C TRP A 263 9.10 1.71 0.71
N SER A 264 10.17 2.17 0.03
CA SER A 264 11.03 3.20 0.60
C SER A 264 10.29 4.53 0.71
N THR A 265 10.29 5.13 1.89
CA THR A 265 9.71 6.45 2.13
C THR A 265 10.62 7.61 1.70
N SER A 266 11.82 7.31 1.18
CA SER A 266 12.80 8.32 0.77
C SER A 266 12.60 8.87 -0.65
N GLY A 267 11.52 8.49 -1.34
CA GLY A 267 11.11 9.03 -2.62
C GLY A 267 12.20 8.97 -3.71
N GLY A 268 12.50 7.80 -4.27
CA GLY A 268 13.34 7.68 -5.47
C GLY A 268 14.87 7.70 -5.26
N GLY A 269 15.37 7.48 -4.07
CA GLY A 269 16.80 7.38 -3.76
C GLY A 269 17.41 5.99 -4.02
N SER A 270 18.69 5.80 -3.65
CA SER A 270 19.38 4.51 -3.76
C SER A 270 18.72 3.38 -2.94
N GLU A 271 17.85 3.72 -2.00
CA GLU A 271 17.10 2.77 -1.18
C GLU A 271 15.96 2.11 -1.95
N SER A 272 15.25 2.84 -2.82
CA SER A 272 14.17 2.28 -3.66
C SER A 272 14.68 1.18 -4.61
N VAL A 273 15.91 1.29 -5.10
CA VAL A 273 16.53 0.31 -6.03
C VAL A 273 16.55 -1.11 -5.46
N GLN A 274 16.70 -1.24 -4.15
CA GLN A 274 16.70 -2.54 -3.46
C GLN A 274 15.28 -3.11 -3.35
N HIS A 275 14.28 -2.26 -3.11
CA HIS A 275 12.87 -2.65 -3.09
C HIS A 275 12.39 -3.15 -4.46
N TYR A 276 12.75 -2.47 -5.55
CA TYR A 276 12.53 -2.96 -6.92
C TYR A 276 13.09 -4.36 -7.11
N GLY A 277 14.33 -4.60 -6.62
CA GLY A 277 14.99 -5.90 -6.72
C GLY A 277 14.27 -7.00 -5.93
N ALA A 278 13.86 -6.72 -4.70
CA ALA A 278 13.13 -7.65 -3.86
C ALA A 278 11.77 -8.02 -4.47
N ALA A 279 10.98 -7.00 -4.83
CA ALA A 279 9.65 -7.17 -5.40
C ALA A 279 9.68 -7.93 -6.73
N PHE A 280 10.54 -7.50 -7.67
CA PHE A 280 10.73 -8.19 -8.96
C PHE A 280 11.13 -9.66 -8.79
N LEU A 281 12.15 -9.95 -7.98
CA LEU A 281 12.62 -11.32 -7.78
C LEU A 281 11.57 -12.21 -7.10
N PHE A 282 10.80 -11.67 -6.17
CA PHE A 282 9.74 -12.42 -5.52
C PHE A 282 8.58 -12.75 -6.48
N LEU A 283 8.14 -11.78 -7.29
CA LEU A 283 7.10 -12.00 -8.30
C LEU A 283 7.59 -12.89 -9.45
N TYR A 284 8.85 -12.77 -9.85
CA TYR A 284 9.44 -13.68 -10.81
C TYR A 284 9.51 -15.12 -10.26
N TYR A 285 9.90 -15.28 -8.99
CA TYR A 285 9.89 -16.57 -8.31
C TYR A 285 8.47 -17.14 -8.21
N TYR A 286 7.47 -16.31 -7.91
CA TYR A 286 6.05 -16.70 -7.94
C TYR A 286 5.63 -17.20 -9.33
N LEU A 287 5.99 -16.48 -10.38
CA LEU A 287 5.72 -16.88 -11.77
C LEU A 287 6.36 -18.23 -12.12
N GLU A 288 7.64 -18.43 -11.80
CA GLU A 288 8.32 -19.71 -12.07
C GLU A 288 7.70 -20.89 -11.28
N ARG A 289 7.25 -20.63 -10.05
CA ARG A 289 6.67 -21.66 -9.19
C ARG A 289 5.23 -22.05 -9.60
N PHE A 290 4.41 -21.11 -10.04
CA PHE A 290 2.97 -21.31 -10.22
C PHE A 290 2.47 -21.02 -11.63
N GLY A 291 3.28 -20.41 -12.47
CA GLY A 291 3.00 -20.14 -13.89
C GLY A 291 2.08 -18.95 -14.16
N GLU A 292 1.88 -18.65 -15.46
CA GLU A 292 1.15 -17.47 -15.93
C GLU A 292 -0.28 -17.38 -15.38
N THR A 293 -0.96 -18.50 -15.17
CA THR A 293 -2.37 -18.50 -14.70
C THR A 293 -2.46 -17.96 -13.27
N ALA A 294 -1.53 -18.34 -12.42
CA ALA A 294 -1.49 -17.87 -11.04
C ALA A 294 -1.10 -16.38 -10.98
N THR A 295 -0.15 -15.95 -11.80
CA THR A 295 0.28 -14.55 -11.85
C THR A 295 -0.84 -13.64 -12.35
N ARG A 296 -1.61 -14.07 -13.36
CA ARG A 296 -2.80 -13.31 -13.79
C ARG A 296 -3.91 -13.27 -12.75
N ALA A 297 -4.11 -14.34 -12.00
CA ALA A 297 -5.08 -14.36 -10.91
C ALA A 297 -4.66 -13.41 -9.78
N LEU A 298 -3.36 -13.30 -9.52
CA LEU A 298 -2.81 -12.37 -8.54
C LEU A 298 -3.08 -10.91 -8.93
N VAL A 299 -2.70 -10.49 -10.13
CA VAL A 299 -2.87 -9.10 -10.61
C VAL A 299 -4.36 -8.68 -10.73
N ALA A 300 -5.26 -9.62 -10.91
CA ALA A 300 -6.69 -9.34 -11.02
C ALA A 300 -7.44 -9.48 -9.68
N HIS A 301 -6.73 -9.77 -8.58
CA HIS A 301 -7.36 -9.95 -7.27
C HIS A 301 -7.68 -8.59 -6.65
N GLN A 302 -8.75 -8.53 -5.85
CA GLN A 302 -9.20 -7.29 -5.20
C GLN A 302 -8.68 -7.13 -3.76
N ASP A 303 -8.08 -8.18 -3.18
CA ASP A 303 -7.27 -8.04 -1.98
C ASP A 303 -5.86 -7.63 -2.40
N ASN A 304 -5.11 -6.96 -1.55
CA ASN A 304 -3.84 -6.35 -1.89
C ASN A 304 -2.65 -7.13 -1.29
N GLY A 305 -1.48 -7.02 -1.89
CA GLY A 305 -0.21 -7.48 -1.38
C GLY A 305 -0.15 -8.97 -1.08
N LEU A 306 0.37 -9.31 0.11
CA LEU A 306 0.50 -10.70 0.56
C LEU A 306 -0.85 -11.40 0.73
N ALA A 307 -1.92 -10.67 1.04
CA ALA A 307 -3.27 -11.21 1.17
C ALA A 307 -3.84 -11.64 -0.18
N ALA A 308 -3.67 -10.82 -1.23
CA ALA A 308 -4.02 -11.16 -2.61
C ALA A 308 -3.32 -12.45 -3.07
N MET A 309 -2.03 -12.58 -2.75
CA MET A 309 -1.26 -13.77 -3.09
C MET A 309 -1.80 -15.04 -2.41
N ASP A 310 -2.13 -14.96 -1.11
CA ASP A 310 -2.75 -16.08 -0.38
C ASP A 310 -4.11 -16.45 -0.96
N ALA A 311 -4.94 -15.46 -1.29
CA ALA A 311 -6.26 -15.66 -1.85
C ALA A 311 -6.20 -16.27 -3.26
N ALA A 312 -5.36 -15.74 -4.16
CA ALA A 312 -5.18 -16.26 -5.51
C ALA A 312 -4.67 -17.73 -5.51
N LEU A 313 -3.69 -18.06 -4.65
CA LEU A 313 -3.21 -19.43 -4.51
C LEU A 313 -4.26 -20.37 -3.93
N GLN A 314 -5.08 -19.89 -3.00
CA GLN A 314 -6.18 -20.66 -2.42
C GLN A 314 -7.30 -20.91 -3.43
N GLU A 315 -7.71 -19.91 -4.21
CA GLU A 315 -8.74 -20.05 -5.26
C GLU A 315 -8.34 -21.04 -6.34
N LEU A 316 -7.05 -21.04 -6.69
CA LEU A 316 -6.46 -22.00 -7.64
C LEU A 316 -6.20 -23.37 -7.02
N ASN A 317 -6.47 -23.55 -5.71
CA ASN A 317 -6.21 -24.79 -4.96
C ASN A 317 -4.76 -25.28 -5.12
N VAL A 318 -3.79 -24.38 -5.02
CA VAL A 318 -2.37 -24.71 -5.16
C VAL A 318 -1.91 -25.48 -3.92
N ILE A 319 -1.43 -26.71 -4.14
CA ILE A 319 -0.94 -27.61 -3.08
C ILE A 319 0.57 -27.77 -3.23
N ASP A 320 1.27 -27.59 -2.12
CA ASP A 320 2.71 -27.84 -2.05
C ASP A 320 3.01 -29.35 -2.23
N PRO A 321 3.82 -29.72 -3.23
CA PRO A 321 4.06 -31.14 -3.57
C PRO A 321 4.87 -31.90 -2.50
N LEU A 322 5.62 -31.22 -1.65
CA LEU A 322 6.43 -31.85 -0.62
C LEU A 322 5.66 -32.05 0.69
N SER A 323 4.88 -31.05 1.11
CA SER A 323 4.12 -31.14 2.37
C SER A 323 2.70 -31.68 2.19
N GLY A 324 2.13 -31.58 0.97
CA GLY A 324 0.72 -31.90 0.70
C GLY A 324 -0.27 -30.87 1.26
N ASN A 325 0.19 -29.72 1.76
CA ASN A 325 -0.63 -28.66 2.31
C ASN A 325 -0.89 -27.57 1.27
N PRO A 326 -1.95 -26.75 1.42
CA PRO A 326 -2.11 -25.52 0.63
C PRO A 326 -0.88 -24.61 0.80
N VAL A 327 -0.42 -24.06 -0.32
CA VAL A 327 0.66 -23.05 -0.29
C VAL A 327 0.14 -21.78 0.36
N ARG A 328 0.96 -21.16 1.19
CA ARG A 328 0.75 -19.87 1.83
C ARG A 328 1.90 -18.94 1.51
N THR A 329 1.65 -17.65 1.50
CA THR A 329 2.65 -16.62 1.19
C THR A 329 3.85 -16.68 2.14
N ASP A 330 3.63 -16.90 3.44
CA ASP A 330 4.72 -17.12 4.41
C ASP A 330 5.59 -18.33 4.05
N THR A 331 4.99 -19.39 3.50
CA THR A 331 5.75 -20.58 3.07
C THR A 331 6.52 -20.31 1.79
N LEU A 332 5.90 -19.59 0.86
CA LEU A 332 6.56 -19.16 -0.39
C LEU A 332 7.73 -18.23 -0.10
N PHE A 333 7.53 -17.24 0.79
CA PHE A 333 8.60 -16.34 1.24
C PHE A 333 9.76 -17.12 1.88
N ALA A 334 9.45 -18.08 2.74
CA ALA A 334 10.45 -18.93 3.38
C ALA A 334 11.29 -19.73 2.36
N ASP A 335 10.67 -20.24 1.31
CA ASP A 335 11.37 -20.92 0.22
C ASP A 335 12.20 -19.94 -0.63
N TRP A 336 11.65 -18.74 -0.90
CA TRP A 336 12.30 -17.71 -1.69
C TRP A 336 13.59 -17.15 -1.05
N VAL A 337 13.58 -16.86 0.26
CA VAL A 337 14.81 -16.39 0.94
C VAL A 337 15.92 -17.44 0.89
N VAL A 338 15.57 -18.72 0.92
CA VAL A 338 16.52 -19.82 0.75
C VAL A 338 16.98 -19.91 -0.71
N ALA A 339 16.08 -19.73 -1.69
CA ALA A 339 16.42 -19.74 -3.11
C ALA A 339 17.45 -18.65 -3.45
N ASN A 340 17.29 -17.45 -2.89
CA ASN A 340 18.23 -16.34 -3.07
C ASN A 340 19.65 -16.68 -2.56
N TYR A 341 19.79 -17.51 -1.53
CA TYR A 341 21.08 -17.90 -0.96
C TYR A 341 21.70 -19.14 -1.63
N ILE A 342 20.89 -20.15 -1.93
CA ILE A 342 21.37 -21.41 -2.51
C ILE A 342 21.60 -21.26 -4.01
N GLY A 343 20.63 -20.71 -4.75
CA GLY A 343 20.69 -20.52 -6.19
C GLY A 343 20.80 -21.82 -7.00
N ASP A 344 20.32 -22.96 -6.47
CA ASP A 344 20.52 -24.30 -7.06
C ASP A 344 19.21 -25.08 -7.14
N THR A 345 18.69 -25.22 -8.33
CA THR A 345 17.44 -25.95 -8.62
C THR A 345 17.58 -27.48 -8.52
N SER A 346 18.77 -28.01 -8.24
CA SER A 346 18.93 -29.46 -7.97
C SER A 346 18.47 -29.88 -6.57
N TRP A 347 18.25 -28.93 -5.66
CA TRP A 347 17.78 -29.19 -4.31
C TRP A 347 16.26 -29.35 -4.25
N ALA A 348 15.82 -30.31 -3.43
CA ALA A 348 14.39 -30.62 -3.23
C ALA A 348 13.65 -30.85 -4.58
N ASP A 349 12.58 -30.11 -4.82
CA ASP A 349 11.80 -30.12 -6.07
C ASP A 349 12.17 -28.96 -7.02
N GLY A 350 13.32 -28.35 -6.83
CA GLY A 350 13.80 -27.22 -7.62
C GLY A 350 13.50 -25.84 -7.01
N ARG A 351 12.81 -25.80 -5.85
CA ARG A 351 12.33 -24.55 -5.23
C ARG A 351 13.43 -23.63 -4.71
N PHE A 352 14.67 -24.10 -4.53
CA PHE A 352 15.75 -23.33 -3.93
C PHE A 352 16.69 -22.69 -4.96
N GLY A 353 16.13 -22.27 -6.10
CA GLY A 353 16.80 -21.53 -7.16
C GLY A 353 15.82 -21.05 -8.21
N TYR A 354 16.33 -20.33 -9.20
CA TYR A 354 15.59 -19.86 -10.36
C TYR A 354 15.92 -20.74 -11.57
N HIS A 355 14.90 -21.13 -12.34
CA HIS A 355 15.08 -22.06 -13.47
C HIS A 355 15.53 -21.36 -14.75
N GLU A 356 14.98 -20.22 -15.07
CA GLU A 356 15.24 -19.51 -16.32
C GLU A 356 15.94 -18.16 -16.11
N TYR A 357 15.81 -17.54 -14.94
CA TYR A 357 16.43 -16.26 -14.64
C TYR A 357 17.87 -16.44 -14.15
N SER A 358 18.83 -15.97 -14.96
CA SER A 358 20.26 -16.07 -14.64
C SER A 358 20.80 -14.89 -13.81
N GLY A 359 19.97 -13.90 -13.51
CA GLY A 359 20.30 -12.69 -12.77
C GLY A 359 20.03 -12.78 -11.26
N ALA A 360 19.80 -13.99 -10.73
CA ALA A 360 19.54 -14.19 -9.29
C ALA A 360 20.64 -13.55 -8.42
N PRO A 361 20.33 -13.14 -7.19
CA PRO A 361 21.28 -12.43 -6.34
C PRO A 361 22.54 -13.27 -6.10
N TYR A 362 23.68 -12.66 -6.34
CA TYR A 362 24.99 -13.22 -6.06
C TYR A 362 25.61 -12.44 -4.90
N ASP A 363 26.45 -13.10 -4.13
CA ASP A 363 27.23 -12.48 -3.05
C ASP A 363 26.37 -11.84 -1.93
N ILE A 364 25.30 -12.52 -1.53
CA ILE A 364 24.50 -12.10 -0.37
C ILE A 364 25.44 -11.93 0.84
N PRO A 365 25.40 -10.79 1.52
CA PRO A 365 26.17 -10.57 2.73
C PRO A 365 25.83 -11.58 3.81
N ILE A 366 26.84 -12.17 4.42
CA ILE A 366 26.67 -13.18 5.47
C ILE A 366 27.34 -12.67 6.72
N ALA A 367 26.59 -12.54 7.80
CA ALA A 367 27.13 -12.36 9.13
C ALA A 367 27.80 -13.66 9.61
N SER A 368 28.79 -13.60 10.48
CA SER A 368 29.48 -14.78 10.99
C SER A 368 29.62 -14.73 12.48
N LEU A 369 29.07 -15.73 13.17
CA LEU A 369 29.35 -16.03 14.57
C LEU A 369 30.71 -16.74 14.67
N LYS A 370 31.61 -16.19 15.50
CA LYS A 370 32.97 -16.72 15.68
C LYS A 370 33.21 -17.17 17.10
N CYS A 371 34.10 -18.14 17.33
CA CYS A 371 34.46 -18.59 18.66
C CYS A 371 34.90 -17.46 19.61
N VAL A 372 35.54 -16.42 19.04
CA VAL A 372 36.01 -15.24 19.81
C VAL A 372 34.91 -14.19 20.03
N SER A 373 33.79 -14.29 19.32
CA SER A 373 32.62 -13.42 19.45
C SER A 373 31.36 -14.27 19.36
N PRO A 374 31.02 -14.98 20.43
CA PRO A 374 29.96 -15.99 20.42
C PRO A 374 28.55 -15.40 20.54
N ILE A 375 28.44 -14.08 20.73
CA ILE A 375 27.16 -13.35 20.85
C ILE A 375 27.08 -12.30 19.76
N SER A 376 25.91 -12.21 19.14
CA SER A 376 25.55 -11.16 18.20
C SER A 376 24.16 -10.61 18.53
N GLU A 377 24.02 -9.31 18.57
CA GLU A 377 22.73 -8.59 18.64
C GLU A 377 22.49 -7.96 17.28
N MET A 378 21.33 -8.25 16.69
CA MET A 378 20.98 -7.90 15.32
C MET A 378 19.52 -7.44 15.26
N GLY A 379 19.15 -6.89 14.12
CA GLY A 379 17.77 -6.58 13.78
C GLY A 379 17.53 -6.94 12.32
N VAL A 380 16.34 -7.40 12.01
CA VAL A 380 15.88 -7.72 10.67
C VAL A 380 14.54 -7.06 10.41
N HIS A 381 14.35 -6.51 9.19
CA HIS A 381 13.05 -5.97 8.79
C HIS A 381 12.01 -7.10 8.65
N GLN A 382 10.74 -6.73 8.74
CA GLN A 382 9.65 -7.66 8.47
C GLN A 382 9.71 -8.11 6.99
N TYR A 383 9.42 -9.37 6.72
CA TYR A 383 9.54 -9.96 5.37
C TYR A 383 10.88 -9.66 4.68
N ALA A 384 11.96 -9.72 5.47
CA ALA A 384 13.36 -9.64 5.04
C ALA A 384 14.16 -10.83 5.61
N ALA A 385 15.45 -10.94 5.32
CA ALA A 385 16.25 -12.05 5.80
C ALA A 385 17.69 -11.67 6.12
N ASP A 386 18.15 -12.12 7.29
CA ASP A 386 19.57 -12.18 7.67
C ASP A 386 20.13 -13.59 7.45
N TYR A 387 21.34 -13.66 6.92
CA TYR A 387 22.06 -14.93 6.69
C TYR A 387 23.30 -15.00 7.59
N ILE A 388 23.39 -16.02 8.42
CA ILE A 388 24.40 -16.14 9.47
C ILE A 388 25.11 -17.48 9.37
N THR A 389 26.44 -17.46 9.16
CA THR A 389 27.29 -18.65 9.26
C THR A 389 27.89 -18.77 10.65
N VAL A 390 28.25 -20.00 11.03
CA VAL A 390 28.94 -20.27 12.30
C VAL A 390 30.36 -20.74 12.02
N ASP A 391 31.32 -19.84 12.25
CA ASP A 391 32.76 -20.11 12.06
C ASP A 391 33.39 -20.49 13.42
N CYS A 392 32.97 -21.64 13.94
CA CYS A 392 33.47 -22.19 15.20
C CYS A 392 33.30 -23.70 15.22
N PRO A 393 34.38 -24.47 15.00
CA PRO A 393 34.32 -25.95 14.87
C PRO A 393 33.75 -26.68 16.08
N ASN A 394 33.77 -26.06 17.27
CA ASN A 394 33.27 -26.67 18.51
C ASN A 394 31.86 -26.17 18.89
N ALA A 395 31.21 -25.42 18.04
CA ALA A 395 29.83 -25.00 18.25
C ALA A 395 28.90 -26.17 17.95
N THR A 396 28.03 -26.50 18.90
CA THR A 396 27.03 -27.57 18.75
C THR A 396 25.63 -27.00 18.50
N SER A 397 25.38 -25.81 19.02
CA SER A 397 24.09 -25.14 18.83
C SER A 397 24.23 -23.64 19.01
N VAL A 398 23.18 -22.91 18.58
CA VAL A 398 22.98 -21.48 18.80
C VAL A 398 21.65 -21.28 19.50
N SER A 399 21.65 -20.54 20.59
CA SER A 399 20.40 -20.04 21.19
C SER A 399 19.98 -18.77 20.48
N PHE A 400 18.73 -18.72 20.05
CA PHE A 400 18.04 -17.54 19.53
C PHE A 400 17.15 -16.94 20.60
N SER A 401 17.14 -15.62 20.72
CA SER A 401 16.20 -14.86 21.56
C SER A 401 15.82 -13.57 20.80
N GLY A 402 14.58 -13.46 20.38
CA GLY A 402 14.03 -12.33 19.65
C GLY A 402 12.93 -11.59 20.42
N ALA A 403 12.59 -10.39 19.99
CA ALA A 403 11.46 -9.63 20.50
C ALA A 403 10.18 -10.47 20.46
N GLU A 404 9.31 -10.31 21.45
CA GLU A 404 8.01 -10.98 21.49
C GLU A 404 6.89 -10.11 20.89
N GLU A 405 7.10 -8.80 20.86
CA GLU A 405 6.14 -7.79 20.39
C GLU A 405 6.86 -6.74 19.55
N VAL A 406 6.11 -6.11 18.62
CA VAL A 406 6.49 -4.95 17.81
C VAL A 406 5.29 -4.01 17.70
N HIS A 407 5.51 -2.77 17.24
CA HIS A 407 4.47 -1.75 17.15
C HIS A 407 4.03 -1.51 15.70
N VAL A 408 2.76 -1.15 15.52
CA VAL A 408 2.20 -0.76 14.20
C VAL A 408 2.77 0.58 13.76
N VAL A 409 2.80 1.54 14.69
CA VAL A 409 3.27 2.92 14.47
C VAL A 409 4.31 3.32 15.52
N PRO A 410 5.23 4.28 15.22
CA PRO A 410 6.37 4.60 16.09
C PRO A 410 6.02 5.56 17.23
N THR A 411 4.82 5.47 17.81
CA THR A 411 4.40 6.28 18.95
C THR A 411 3.36 5.55 19.78
N GLU A 412 3.29 5.87 21.07
CA GLU A 412 2.28 5.36 21.99
C GLU A 412 0.99 6.21 21.93
N ALA A 413 -0.12 5.69 22.51
CA ALA A 413 -1.34 6.45 22.69
C ALA A 413 -1.07 7.76 23.48
N HIS A 414 -1.84 8.82 23.19
CA HIS A 414 -1.69 10.06 23.94
C HIS A 414 -2.08 9.88 25.42
N SER A 415 -3.13 9.12 25.67
CA SER A 415 -3.54 8.72 27.01
C SER A 415 -4.00 7.25 27.02
N GLY A 416 -3.85 6.60 28.20
CA GLY A 416 -4.25 5.18 28.33
C GLY A 416 -3.46 4.23 27.43
N ASP A 417 -4.18 3.22 26.91
CA ASP A 417 -3.62 2.16 26.07
C ASP A 417 -4.17 2.15 24.64
N PHE A 418 -5.31 2.82 24.37
CA PHE A 418 -6.03 2.71 23.10
C PHE A 418 -6.21 4.06 22.40
N MET A 419 -6.07 4.03 21.10
CA MET A 419 -6.27 5.18 20.20
C MET A 419 -6.92 4.69 18.89
N PHE A 420 -7.36 5.62 18.03
CA PHE A 420 -7.74 5.32 16.66
C PHE A 420 -6.59 5.58 15.69
N TRP A 421 -6.42 4.66 14.75
CA TRP A 421 -5.48 4.75 13.63
C TRP A 421 -6.22 4.80 12.30
N GLY A 422 -5.85 5.75 11.44
CA GLY A 422 -6.43 5.96 10.11
C GLY A 422 -6.07 4.89 9.09
N ASN A 423 -5.26 3.90 9.49
CA ASN A 423 -4.65 2.91 8.61
C ASN A 423 -3.58 3.52 7.70
N ARG A 424 -3.03 2.70 6.82
CA ARG A 424 -2.14 3.11 5.74
C ARG A 424 -2.27 2.10 4.61
N GLN A 425 -2.56 2.56 3.42
CA GLN A 425 -2.63 1.77 2.19
C GLN A 425 -2.62 2.74 1.03
N ASP A 426 -2.08 2.33 -0.11
CA ASP A 426 -2.10 3.14 -1.32
C ASP A 426 -3.53 3.30 -1.84
N SER A 427 -3.84 4.41 -2.50
CA SER A 427 -5.14 4.76 -3.09
C SER A 427 -6.34 4.49 -2.16
N SER A 428 -6.26 4.94 -0.91
CA SER A 428 -7.29 4.67 0.11
C SER A 428 -8.08 5.92 0.53
N ASP A 429 -9.32 5.69 0.98
CA ASP A 429 -10.23 6.72 1.51
C ASP A 429 -10.84 6.23 2.82
N THR A 430 -10.15 6.46 3.92
CA THR A 430 -10.57 5.97 5.23
C THR A 430 -11.29 7.04 6.03
N THR A 431 -12.38 6.67 6.71
CA THR A 431 -13.22 7.63 7.44
C THR A 431 -13.58 7.17 8.84
N LEU A 432 -13.56 8.13 9.79
CA LEU A 432 -14.03 7.97 11.16
C LEU A 432 -15.10 9.03 11.43
N THR A 433 -16.36 8.64 11.57
CA THR A 433 -17.52 9.54 11.57
C THR A 433 -18.35 9.42 12.84
N ARG A 434 -18.81 10.55 13.40
CA ARG A 434 -19.72 10.59 14.54
C ARG A 434 -20.78 11.67 14.37
N GLN A 435 -22.00 11.38 14.83
CA GLN A 435 -23.07 12.37 14.93
C GLN A 435 -23.01 13.11 16.26
N PHE A 436 -23.14 14.45 16.20
CA PHE A 436 -23.30 15.33 17.36
C PHE A 436 -24.61 16.10 17.30
N ASP A 437 -25.31 16.16 18.43
CA ASP A 437 -26.51 17.00 18.59
C ASP A 437 -26.15 18.32 19.25
N LEU A 438 -26.02 19.37 18.44
CA LEU A 438 -25.71 20.72 18.88
C LEU A 438 -26.99 21.59 18.96
N THR A 439 -28.22 21.00 18.91
CA THR A 439 -29.49 21.75 18.85
C THR A 439 -29.73 22.59 20.08
N GLN A 440 -29.18 22.26 21.24
CA GLN A 440 -29.39 22.92 22.52
C GLN A 440 -28.27 23.87 22.94
N VAL A 441 -27.26 24.05 22.12
CA VAL A 441 -26.10 24.91 22.43
C VAL A 441 -26.02 26.07 21.45
N SER A 442 -25.45 27.18 21.90
CA SER A 442 -25.21 28.39 21.09
C SER A 442 -23.78 28.51 20.59
N THR A 443 -22.87 27.72 21.18
CA THR A 443 -21.47 27.58 20.79
C THR A 443 -21.07 26.11 20.90
N ALA A 444 -20.11 25.66 20.12
CA ALA A 444 -19.56 24.32 20.22
C ALA A 444 -18.08 24.35 19.84
N HIS A 445 -17.25 23.66 20.61
CA HIS A 445 -15.81 23.52 20.36
C HIS A 445 -15.43 22.06 20.39
N LEU A 446 -14.79 21.59 19.31
CA LEU A 446 -14.20 20.26 19.23
C LEU A 446 -12.74 20.36 19.63
N SER A 447 -12.33 19.53 20.57
CA SER A 447 -10.91 19.36 20.93
C SER A 447 -10.54 17.89 20.81
N TYR A 448 -9.36 17.62 20.30
CA TYR A 448 -8.83 16.26 20.16
C TYR A 448 -7.31 16.30 20.14
N TRP A 449 -6.67 15.18 20.49
CA TRP A 449 -5.26 14.96 20.26
C TRP A 449 -5.08 14.16 18.97
N THR A 450 -4.05 14.54 18.21
CA THR A 450 -3.72 13.89 16.94
C THR A 450 -2.22 13.86 16.73
N TRP A 451 -1.75 12.80 16.13
CA TRP A 451 -0.38 12.60 15.68
C TRP A 451 -0.47 12.11 14.23
N TRP A 452 0.39 12.58 13.35
CA TRP A 452 0.43 12.09 11.99
C TRP A 452 1.83 12.13 11.39
N GLN A 453 2.09 11.17 10.51
CA GLN A 453 3.20 11.11 9.60
C GLN A 453 2.67 10.63 8.26
N LEU A 454 2.52 11.55 7.30
CA LEU A 454 1.88 11.36 6.01
C LEU A 454 2.86 11.74 4.91
N GLU A 455 2.68 11.20 3.71
CA GLU A 455 3.48 11.62 2.57
C GLU A 455 3.29 13.12 2.29
N GLU A 456 4.40 13.82 2.11
CA GLU A 456 4.38 15.25 1.89
C GLU A 456 3.79 15.57 0.51
N ASN A 457 2.80 16.48 0.46
CA ASN A 457 2.10 16.96 -0.74
C ASN A 457 1.22 15.94 -1.48
N TYR A 458 1.17 14.68 -1.09
CA TYR A 458 0.37 13.65 -1.77
C TYR A 458 -0.73 13.08 -0.89
N ASP A 459 -0.44 12.78 0.37
CA ASP A 459 -1.38 12.23 1.34
C ASP A 459 -1.95 13.33 2.24
N TYR A 460 -3.27 13.33 2.43
CA TYR A 460 -3.93 14.33 3.25
C TYR A 460 -4.98 13.76 4.19
N ALA A 461 -5.00 14.25 5.43
CA ALA A 461 -6.09 13.98 6.36
C ALA A 461 -6.88 15.24 6.67
N TYR A 462 -8.21 15.11 6.79
CA TYR A 462 -9.15 16.22 6.91
C TYR A 462 -10.07 16.06 8.11
N LEU A 463 -10.41 17.18 8.75
CA LEU A 463 -11.61 17.30 9.58
C LEU A 463 -12.74 17.86 8.73
N MET A 464 -13.85 17.14 8.68
CA MET A 464 -15.02 17.53 7.88
C MET A 464 -16.31 17.58 8.71
N VAL A 465 -17.25 18.42 8.30
CA VAL A 465 -18.57 18.51 8.90
C VAL A 465 -19.64 18.44 7.81
N SER A 466 -20.68 17.65 8.08
CA SER A 466 -21.91 17.63 7.30
C SER A 466 -23.10 18.06 8.17
N SER A 467 -23.93 18.98 7.67
CA SER A 467 -25.20 19.38 8.27
C SER A 467 -26.43 18.87 7.51
N ASN A 468 -26.22 17.96 6.56
CA ASN A 468 -27.27 17.39 5.69
C ASN A 468 -27.17 15.87 5.59
N ASN A 469 -26.78 15.23 6.70
CA ASN A 469 -26.75 13.77 6.85
C ASN A 469 -25.77 13.06 5.90
N GLY A 470 -24.61 13.68 5.64
CA GLY A 470 -23.53 13.10 4.81
C GLY A 470 -23.70 13.32 3.30
N ASN A 471 -24.75 14.01 2.84
CA ASN A 471 -24.92 14.27 1.40
C ASN A 471 -23.87 15.23 0.83
N SER A 472 -23.34 16.11 1.66
CA SER A 472 -22.17 16.94 1.34
C SER A 472 -21.35 17.22 2.59
N TRP A 473 -20.07 17.47 2.40
CA TRP A 473 -19.11 17.70 3.47
C TRP A 473 -18.39 19.02 3.26
N GLN A 474 -18.14 19.71 4.36
CA GLN A 474 -17.33 20.92 4.40
C GLN A 474 -16.04 20.60 5.13
N ILE A 475 -14.90 20.81 4.48
CA ILE A 475 -13.57 20.74 5.11
C ILE A 475 -13.46 21.92 6.09
N ILE A 476 -13.06 21.63 7.32
CA ILE A 476 -12.93 22.60 8.39
C ILE A 476 -11.47 22.99 8.55
N LYS A 477 -11.22 24.29 8.59
CA LYS A 477 -9.89 24.79 8.89
C LYS A 477 -9.49 24.44 10.32
N THR A 478 -8.45 23.65 10.45
CA THR A 478 -7.83 23.33 11.75
C THR A 478 -6.60 24.21 11.99
N PRO A 479 -6.15 24.37 13.25
CA PRO A 479 -4.95 25.15 13.56
C PRO A 479 -3.68 24.69 12.84
N SER A 480 -3.48 23.37 12.70
CA SER A 480 -2.28 22.78 12.08
C SER A 480 -2.45 22.36 10.63
N GLY A 481 -3.68 22.43 10.07
CA GLY A 481 -3.93 22.13 8.66
C GLY A 481 -3.41 23.21 7.72
N THR A 482 -3.07 22.81 6.50
CA THR A 482 -2.62 23.71 5.43
C THR A 482 -3.62 23.75 4.27
N GLY A 483 -3.71 24.91 3.60
CA GLY A 483 -4.41 25.06 2.33
C GLY A 483 -3.44 25.14 1.14
N GLU A 484 -2.16 24.84 1.35
CA GLU A 484 -1.17 24.76 0.27
C GLU A 484 -1.38 23.48 -0.53
N ASP A 485 -1.32 23.59 -1.84
CA ASP A 485 -1.58 22.50 -2.78
C ASP A 485 -0.58 22.58 -3.94
N LEU A 486 0.47 21.78 -3.89
CA LEU A 486 1.52 21.75 -4.91
C LEU A 486 1.22 20.70 -5.99
N SER A 487 0.75 19.53 -5.58
CA SER A 487 0.47 18.40 -6.45
C SER A 487 -0.92 18.39 -7.07
N GLY A 488 -1.87 19.14 -6.49
CA GLY A 488 -3.30 19.08 -6.86
C GLY A 488 -4.11 18.10 -6.02
N ASN A 489 -3.51 17.46 -5.01
CA ASN A 489 -4.18 16.45 -4.19
C ASN A 489 -4.87 17.04 -2.95
N ASN A 490 -4.55 18.30 -2.55
CA ASN A 490 -5.14 18.92 -1.37
C ASN A 490 -6.53 19.50 -1.65
N LEU A 491 -7.56 18.90 -1.12
CA LEU A 491 -8.95 19.34 -1.27
C LEU A 491 -9.30 20.60 -0.47
N GLY A 492 -8.37 21.09 0.39
CA GLY A 492 -8.61 22.24 1.26
C GLY A 492 -7.64 22.31 2.43
N TRP A 493 -8.18 22.49 3.67
CA TRP A 493 -7.35 22.55 4.88
C TRP A 493 -7.03 21.14 5.38
N GLY A 494 -5.95 20.51 4.82
CA GLY A 494 -5.52 19.15 5.16
C GLY A 494 -4.30 19.11 6.08
N TYR A 495 -4.15 18.03 6.85
CA TYR A 495 -2.90 17.63 7.47
C TYR A 495 -2.06 16.89 6.44
N HIS A 496 -0.79 17.14 6.37
CA HIS A 496 0.19 16.44 5.56
C HIS A 496 1.57 16.45 6.24
N TYR A 497 2.56 15.77 5.71
CA TYR A 497 3.90 15.66 6.25
C TYR A 497 3.90 15.17 7.71
N ASN A 498 4.63 15.83 8.63
CA ASN A 498 4.75 15.44 10.03
C ASN A 498 4.00 16.38 10.96
N SER A 499 3.28 15.84 11.93
CA SER A 499 2.67 16.65 12.99
C SER A 499 3.73 17.45 13.75
N GLY A 500 3.50 18.76 13.89
CA GLY A 500 4.48 19.69 14.46
C GLY A 500 5.50 20.25 13.47
N GLY A 501 5.52 19.78 12.21
CA GLY A 501 6.35 20.33 11.12
C GLY A 501 7.86 20.10 11.26
N ALA A 502 8.29 19.24 12.18
CA ALA A 502 9.68 18.82 12.35
C ALA A 502 9.95 17.45 11.68
N SER A 503 11.20 16.99 11.68
CA SER A 503 11.57 15.66 11.16
C SER A 503 10.93 14.50 11.93
N GLU A 504 10.64 14.71 13.21
CA GLU A 504 9.97 13.74 14.06
C GLU A 504 8.57 14.25 14.40
N PRO A 505 7.51 13.50 14.13
CA PRO A 505 6.14 13.89 14.44
C PRO A 505 5.87 13.85 15.94
N VAL A 506 4.97 14.73 16.41
CA VAL A 506 4.61 14.85 17.82
C VAL A 506 3.09 14.91 17.99
N TRP A 507 2.58 14.47 19.14
CA TRP A 507 1.19 14.65 19.48
C TRP A 507 0.84 16.13 19.62
N LEU A 508 -0.20 16.59 18.95
CA LEU A 508 -0.72 17.95 18.98
C LEU A 508 -2.16 17.96 19.49
N GLN A 509 -2.50 18.97 20.28
CA GLN A 509 -3.89 19.21 20.64
C GLN A 509 -4.51 20.24 19.69
N GLU A 510 -5.54 19.82 18.99
CA GLU A 510 -6.34 20.68 18.14
C GLU A 510 -7.56 21.23 18.87
N HIS A 511 -7.88 22.51 18.58
CA HIS A 511 -9.07 23.19 19.10
C HIS A 511 -9.80 23.87 17.95
N VAL A 512 -10.99 23.36 17.63
CA VAL A 512 -11.75 23.77 16.44
C VAL A 512 -13.10 24.35 16.85
N ASP A 513 -13.39 25.58 16.40
CA ASP A 513 -14.68 26.23 16.63
C ASP A 513 -15.74 25.70 15.65
N LEU A 514 -16.72 24.99 16.19
CA LEU A 514 -17.89 24.48 15.47
C LEU A 514 -19.15 25.31 15.73
N SER A 515 -19.05 26.51 16.31
CA SER A 515 -20.20 27.36 16.68
C SER A 515 -21.07 27.77 15.48
N ALA A 516 -20.52 27.77 14.26
CA ALA A 516 -21.30 27.95 13.02
C ALA A 516 -22.37 26.87 12.79
N PHE A 517 -22.24 25.74 13.45
CA PHE A 517 -23.17 24.60 13.40
C PHE A 517 -24.06 24.49 14.64
N ALA A 518 -23.94 25.40 15.61
CA ALA A 518 -24.81 25.42 16.78
C ALA A 518 -26.30 25.49 16.37
N GLY A 519 -27.15 24.83 17.13
CA GLY A 519 -28.59 24.70 16.82
C GLY A 519 -28.91 23.61 15.77
N LYS A 520 -27.94 22.79 15.34
CA LYS A 520 -28.13 21.73 14.35
C LYS A 520 -27.70 20.37 14.90
N GLN A 521 -28.18 19.31 14.25
CA GLN A 521 -27.51 18.02 14.28
C GLN A 521 -26.50 17.98 13.14
N ILE A 522 -25.28 17.50 13.42
CA ILE A 522 -24.19 17.42 12.46
C ILE A 522 -23.53 16.05 12.51
N LEU A 523 -22.88 15.68 11.38
CA LEU A 523 -21.87 14.64 11.36
C LEU A 523 -20.50 15.32 11.36
N VAL A 524 -19.60 14.85 12.20
CA VAL A 524 -18.17 15.18 12.19
C VAL A 524 -17.44 13.97 11.70
N ARG A 525 -16.46 14.18 10.80
CA ARG A 525 -15.67 13.12 10.19
C ARG A 525 -14.20 13.51 10.17
N PHE A 526 -13.36 12.55 10.51
CA PHE A 526 -11.96 12.53 10.10
C PHE A 526 -11.86 11.64 8.87
N GLU A 527 -11.24 12.13 7.81
CA GLU A 527 -11.10 11.45 6.54
C GLU A 527 -9.64 11.51 6.12
N TYR A 528 -9.04 10.36 5.84
CA TYR A 528 -7.66 10.25 5.41
C TYR A 528 -7.63 9.66 4.01
N LEU A 529 -7.01 10.41 3.09
CA LEU A 529 -6.87 10.10 1.67
C LEU A 529 -5.40 9.88 1.35
N THR A 530 -5.09 8.78 0.70
CA THR A 530 -3.77 8.48 0.17
C THR A 530 -3.80 8.44 -1.35
N ASP A 531 -2.66 8.74 -1.97
CA ASP A 531 -2.49 8.56 -3.41
C ASP A 531 -2.04 7.13 -3.77
N ALA A 532 -1.50 6.92 -4.98
CA ALA A 532 -1.24 5.60 -5.54
C ALA A 532 0.10 4.98 -5.11
N ALA A 533 0.92 5.67 -4.31
CA ALA A 533 2.25 5.16 -3.93
C ALA A 533 2.76 5.79 -2.62
N ILE A 534 3.68 5.10 -1.95
CA ILE A 534 4.44 5.60 -0.78
C ILE A 534 3.56 5.95 0.41
N ASN A 535 3.08 4.95 1.12
CA ASN A 535 2.37 5.21 2.37
C ASN A 535 3.31 5.28 3.59
N TRP A 536 3.01 6.23 4.48
CA TRP A 536 3.69 6.46 5.75
C TRP A 536 2.84 5.93 6.91
N PRO A 537 3.30 6.02 8.20
CA PRO A 537 2.55 5.49 9.35
C PRO A 537 1.08 5.92 9.45
N GLY A 538 0.68 7.03 8.82
CA GLY A 538 -0.70 7.48 8.80
C GLY A 538 -1.02 8.47 9.92
N ILE A 539 -2.31 8.56 10.31
CA ILE A 539 -2.83 9.49 11.31
C ILE A 539 -3.43 8.77 12.50
N LEU A 540 -3.21 9.31 13.70
CA LEU A 540 -3.74 8.84 14.97
C LEU A 540 -4.65 9.89 15.60
N LEU A 541 -5.69 9.43 16.31
CA LEU A 541 -6.59 10.28 17.09
C LEU A 541 -6.79 9.70 18.48
N ASP A 542 -6.82 10.61 19.46
CA ASP A 542 -7.08 10.30 20.86
C ASP A 542 -7.76 11.47 21.58
N ASP A 543 -8.36 11.20 22.74
CA ASP A 543 -8.93 12.22 23.66
C ASP A 543 -9.85 13.26 22.99
N ILE A 544 -10.93 12.82 22.35
CA ILE A 544 -11.85 13.71 21.65
C ILE A 544 -12.93 14.25 22.61
N SER A 545 -13.17 15.55 22.59
CA SER A 545 -14.19 16.18 23.44
C SER A 545 -14.97 17.31 22.77
N VAL A 546 -16.25 17.45 23.18
CA VAL A 546 -17.13 18.60 22.88
C VAL A 546 -17.79 19.00 24.20
N PRO A 547 -17.15 19.88 25.01
CA PRO A 547 -17.55 20.17 26.37
C PRO A 547 -18.97 20.72 26.52
N GLU A 548 -19.46 21.50 25.53
CA GLU A 548 -20.79 22.15 25.58
C GLU A 548 -21.93 21.14 25.58
N ILE A 549 -21.70 19.93 25.08
CA ILE A 549 -22.71 18.84 25.12
C ILE A 549 -22.29 17.72 26.09
N GLY A 550 -21.22 17.92 26.87
CA GLY A 550 -20.72 16.96 27.86
C GLY A 550 -20.13 15.69 27.23
N TYR A 551 -19.63 15.75 25.99
CA TYR A 551 -18.97 14.65 25.33
C TYR A 551 -17.45 14.67 25.63
N SER A 552 -16.92 13.53 26.04
CA SER A 552 -15.49 13.25 26.17
C SER A 552 -15.25 11.76 25.99
N GLU A 553 -14.24 11.39 25.24
CA GLU A 553 -13.90 10.01 24.91
C GLU A 553 -12.37 9.87 24.82
N ASP A 554 -11.84 8.89 25.56
CA ASP A 554 -10.42 8.51 25.62
C ASP A 554 -10.16 7.14 24.96
N PHE A 555 -11.18 6.54 24.36
CA PHE A 555 -11.16 5.25 23.68
C PHE A 555 -10.81 4.03 24.52
N GLU A 556 -10.60 4.17 25.82
CA GLU A 556 -10.24 3.05 26.71
C GLU A 556 -11.38 2.02 26.85
N SER A 557 -12.63 2.46 26.81
CA SER A 557 -13.79 1.61 27.03
C SER A 557 -14.53 1.20 25.75
N GLY A 558 -14.15 1.75 24.59
CA GLY A 558 -14.82 1.45 23.31
C GLY A 558 -14.59 2.51 22.25
N THR A 559 -15.47 2.56 21.25
CA THR A 559 -15.35 3.49 20.13
C THR A 559 -15.93 4.87 20.40
N GLY A 560 -16.53 5.12 21.56
CA GLY A 560 -17.18 6.39 21.88
C GLY A 560 -18.34 6.76 20.95
N GLY A 561 -18.87 5.80 20.18
CA GLY A 561 -19.90 6.00 19.17
C GLY A 561 -19.41 6.56 17.85
N TRP A 562 -18.10 6.47 17.58
CA TRP A 562 -17.54 6.70 16.26
C TRP A 562 -17.74 5.46 15.38
N GLU A 563 -18.13 5.70 14.14
CA GLU A 563 -18.32 4.71 13.09
C GLU A 563 -17.10 4.75 12.16
N SER A 564 -16.46 3.62 11.99
CA SER A 564 -15.19 3.46 11.30
C SER A 564 -15.38 2.79 9.93
N HIS A 565 -14.73 3.32 8.91
CA HIS A 565 -14.47 2.67 7.62
C HIS A 565 -12.99 2.83 7.33
N GLY A 566 -12.24 1.73 7.48
CA GLY A 566 -10.79 1.72 7.37
C GLY A 566 -10.02 2.13 8.63
N TRP A 567 -10.59 2.91 9.53
CA TRP A 567 -9.95 3.26 10.81
C TRP A 567 -10.05 2.10 11.81
N VAL A 568 -9.03 1.92 12.62
CA VAL A 568 -8.96 0.86 13.61
C VAL A 568 -8.71 1.44 15.01
N ARG A 569 -9.52 1.02 16.00
CA ARG A 569 -9.20 1.23 17.41
C ARG A 569 -8.24 0.13 17.84
N PHE A 570 -7.06 0.47 18.37
CA PHE A 570 -5.99 -0.48 18.65
C PHE A 570 -5.11 -0.05 19.83
N ASP A 571 -4.31 -0.99 20.34
CA ASP A 571 -3.32 -0.78 21.41
C ASP A 571 -1.87 -0.70 20.90
N ASN A 572 -1.69 -0.53 19.59
CA ASN A 572 -0.40 -0.43 18.90
C ASN A 572 0.53 -1.65 19.01
N VAL A 573 0.13 -2.74 19.65
CA VAL A 573 1.01 -3.89 19.90
C VAL A 573 0.65 -5.07 19.00
N LEU A 574 1.65 -5.61 18.29
CA LEU A 574 1.55 -6.80 17.47
C LEU A 574 2.46 -7.90 18.01
N PRO A 575 2.03 -9.17 18.02
CA PRO A 575 2.91 -10.29 18.37
C PRO A 575 3.96 -10.47 17.28
N GLN A 576 5.25 -10.46 17.68
CA GLN A 576 6.34 -10.71 16.74
C GLN A 576 6.36 -12.17 16.30
N ARG A 577 6.39 -12.37 14.98
CA ARG A 577 6.47 -13.70 14.36
C ARG A 577 7.86 -13.91 13.78
N TRP A 578 8.47 -15.05 14.11
CA TRP A 578 9.82 -15.41 13.65
C TRP A 578 9.80 -16.61 12.71
N LEU A 579 10.61 -16.53 11.67
CA LEU A 579 10.96 -17.64 10.79
C LEU A 579 12.45 -17.91 10.93
N ILE A 580 12.79 -19.09 11.44
CA ILE A 580 14.18 -19.54 11.58
C ILE A 580 14.38 -20.76 10.69
N GLN A 581 15.34 -20.67 9.78
CA GLN A 581 15.69 -21.77 8.89
C GLN A 581 17.16 -22.12 9.02
N VAL A 582 17.49 -23.38 8.88
CA VAL A 582 18.89 -23.87 8.86
C VAL A 582 19.13 -24.59 7.56
N ILE A 583 20.06 -24.08 6.80
CA ILE A 583 20.53 -24.64 5.53
C ILE A 583 21.76 -25.48 5.84
N ASP A 584 21.70 -26.77 5.57
CA ASP A 584 22.82 -27.69 5.63
C ASP A 584 23.31 -28.01 4.22
N ARG A 585 24.50 -27.49 3.87
CA ARG A 585 25.07 -27.70 2.53
C ARG A 585 25.59 -29.11 2.32
N THR A 586 25.98 -29.81 3.40
CA THR A 586 26.48 -31.18 3.33
C THR A 586 25.35 -32.17 3.04
N GLU A 587 24.24 -32.03 3.76
CA GLU A 587 23.07 -32.89 3.61
C GLU A 587 22.09 -32.41 2.53
N GLN A 588 22.37 -31.28 1.90
CA GLN A 588 21.49 -30.59 0.94
C GLN A 588 20.05 -30.46 1.46
N SER A 589 19.92 -30.02 2.70
CA SER A 589 18.65 -29.94 3.40
C SER A 589 18.38 -28.57 4.00
N VAL A 590 17.11 -28.22 4.10
CA VAL A 590 16.61 -27.02 4.77
C VAL A 590 15.59 -27.45 5.82
N ARG A 591 15.81 -27.04 7.05
CA ARG A 591 14.87 -27.30 8.14
C ARG A 591 14.42 -26.01 8.80
N ARG A 592 13.18 -25.96 9.26
CA ARG A 592 12.63 -24.86 10.04
C ARG A 592 12.76 -25.16 11.53
N VAL A 593 13.03 -24.11 12.30
CA VAL A 593 13.09 -24.16 13.77
C VAL A 593 12.00 -23.26 14.31
N GLU A 594 11.15 -23.79 15.15
CA GLU A 594 10.06 -23.05 15.77
C GLU A 594 10.59 -22.22 16.94
N ALA A 595 10.33 -20.92 16.95
CA ALA A 595 10.58 -20.05 18.10
C ALA A 595 9.34 -20.04 19.02
N MET A 596 9.52 -20.45 20.25
CA MET A 596 8.46 -20.41 21.27
C MET A 596 8.71 -19.24 22.22
N ASN A 597 7.74 -18.32 22.30
CA ASN A 597 7.87 -17.09 23.09
C ASN A 597 9.21 -16.38 22.79
N GLY A 598 9.44 -16.11 21.52
CA GLY A 598 10.65 -15.43 21.07
C GLY A 598 11.97 -16.21 21.24
N SER A 599 11.96 -17.50 21.62
CA SER A 599 13.18 -18.24 21.91
C SER A 599 13.26 -19.59 21.17
N ALA A 600 14.46 -19.97 20.74
CA ALA A 600 14.75 -21.26 20.12
C ALA A 600 16.19 -21.73 20.39
N ASP A 601 16.39 -23.03 20.45
CA ASP A 601 17.72 -23.64 20.35
C ASP A 601 17.90 -24.23 18.95
N ILE A 602 18.93 -23.81 18.25
CA ILE A 602 19.23 -24.16 16.87
C ILE A 602 20.42 -25.12 16.86
N ASP A 603 20.16 -26.40 16.63
CA ASP A 603 21.22 -27.38 16.47
C ASP A 603 21.99 -27.11 15.18
N LEU A 604 23.29 -27.26 15.23
CA LEU A 604 24.18 -27.04 14.09
C LEU A 604 24.73 -28.37 13.56
N SER A 605 24.87 -28.42 12.25
CA SER A 605 25.71 -29.39 11.56
C SER A 605 26.96 -28.70 11.01
N ASN A 606 27.89 -29.44 10.46
CA ASN A 606 29.01 -28.88 9.76
C ASN A 606 28.51 -28.09 8.53
N GLU A 607 28.98 -26.86 8.33
CA GLU A 607 28.61 -25.99 7.21
C GLU A 607 27.13 -25.54 7.21
N SER A 608 26.56 -25.31 8.39
CA SER A 608 25.23 -24.72 8.52
C SER A 608 25.22 -23.21 8.30
N THR A 609 24.21 -22.74 7.58
CA THR A 609 23.82 -21.31 7.54
C THR A 609 22.47 -21.17 8.20
N ILE A 610 22.38 -20.26 9.15
CA ILE A 610 21.11 -19.87 9.79
C ILE A 610 20.52 -18.71 8.99
N VAL A 611 19.23 -18.80 8.67
CA VAL A 611 18.46 -17.70 8.06
C VAL A 611 17.42 -17.26 9.06
N ILE A 612 17.43 -15.98 9.41
CA ILE A 612 16.48 -15.37 10.33
C ILE A 612 15.62 -14.37 9.56
N SER A 613 14.31 -14.50 9.67
CA SER A 613 13.33 -13.55 9.13
C SER A 613 12.29 -13.21 10.18
N ALA A 614 11.77 -11.99 10.11
CA ALA A 614 10.60 -11.52 10.83
C ALA A 614 9.39 -11.54 9.89
N LEU A 615 8.21 -11.96 10.34
CA LEU A 615 7.02 -12.14 9.48
C LEU A 615 5.76 -11.47 10.07
N THR A 616 5.91 -10.42 10.87
CA THR A 616 4.76 -9.70 11.41
C THR A 616 4.21 -8.73 10.36
N PRO A 617 2.96 -8.88 9.91
CA PRO A 617 2.36 -7.95 8.96
C PRO A 617 1.98 -6.62 9.64
N PHE A 618 1.66 -5.60 8.84
CA PHE A 618 1.13 -4.29 9.26
C PHE A 618 2.11 -3.41 10.05
N THR A 619 3.39 -3.72 10.05
CA THR A 619 4.42 -2.92 10.70
C THR A 619 5.68 -2.81 9.85
N THR A 620 6.39 -1.70 10.01
CA THR A 620 7.75 -1.49 9.47
C THR A 620 8.80 -1.46 10.59
N GLU A 621 8.40 -1.76 11.84
CA GLU A 621 9.35 -1.82 12.94
C GLU A 621 10.32 -2.98 12.76
N ILE A 622 11.61 -2.68 12.93
CA ILE A 622 12.69 -3.69 12.86
C ILE A 622 12.57 -4.63 14.05
N ALA A 623 12.57 -5.93 13.76
CA ALA A 623 12.52 -6.96 14.78
C ALA A 623 13.93 -7.27 15.31
N HIS A 624 14.19 -6.95 16.57
CA HIS A 624 15.49 -7.19 17.20
C HIS A 624 15.61 -8.59 17.77
N TYR A 625 16.80 -9.19 17.59
CA TYR A 625 17.10 -10.51 18.11
C TYR A 625 18.56 -10.66 18.54
N ARG A 626 18.82 -11.70 19.33
CA ARG A 626 20.15 -12.07 19.82
C ARG A 626 20.43 -13.52 19.51
N LEU A 627 21.63 -13.80 19.05
CA LEU A 627 22.18 -15.14 18.89
C LEU A 627 23.31 -15.36 19.89
N GLU A 628 23.31 -16.52 20.54
CA GLU A 628 24.38 -16.92 21.47
C GLU A 628 24.81 -18.35 21.19
N MET A 629 26.08 -18.50 20.84
CA MET A 629 26.67 -19.79 20.51
C MET A 629 26.95 -20.62 21.77
N LYS A 630 26.53 -21.87 21.77
CA LYS A 630 26.88 -22.86 22.80
C LYS A 630 28.10 -23.67 22.35
N LEU A 631 29.14 -23.67 23.16
CA LEU A 631 30.37 -24.45 22.97
C LEU A 631 30.34 -25.69 23.84
N GLU A 632 30.82 -26.84 23.32
CA GLU A 632 31.07 -28.02 24.14
C GLU A 632 32.20 -27.81 25.14
#